data_23981e5d693467d2e81a337e16b15205
#
_entry.id   23981e5d693467d2e81a337e16b15205
#
_cell.length_a   1.000
_cell.length_b   1.000
_cell.length_c   1.000
_cell.angle_alpha   90.00
_cell.angle_beta   90.00
_cell.angle_gamma   90.00
#
_symmetry.space_group_name_H-M   'P 1'
#
loop_
_entity.id
_entity.type
_entity.pdbx_description
1 polymer ?
#
loop_
_entity_poly.entity_id
_entity_poly.type
_entity_poly.pdbx_seq_one_letter_code
_entity_poly.pdbx_strand_id
1 'polypeptide(L)'
;MKKRYLALALAAVLAVCAAGCGKEEAKDDSNKTAEKGTVDTTEILQAQMPEEGEEIAVITTSKGVVKMRFFPEEAPKAVENFKTLAKKGYYNGLLFHRVIEDFMVQTGDPKGDGTGGESCWGEAFEDEISPKLHYYRGAVAMANSGANTNGSQFFIVQAKDVVEEALTALRDARDNNEGEELGVTLTDGKYYTFSQLFPDSVLEHYKEVGGAAHLEYVFGNPYTIFGQVFEGLDVVDAIGQAAVDENQKPTEAITINSVSIETYQ
;
A
#
# COMPACT_ATOMS: atom_id res chain seq x y z
N MET A 1 -12.45 1.07 -25.66
CA MET A 1 -11.39 0.01 -25.71
C MET A 1 -10.69 -0.22 -24.36
N LYS A 2 -11.00 0.53 -23.28
CA LYS A 2 -10.37 0.43 -21.95
C LYS A 2 -10.87 -0.72 -21.04
N LYS A 3 -11.96 -1.40 -21.39
CA LYS A 3 -12.58 -2.47 -20.57
C LYS A 3 -12.03 -3.89 -20.76
N ARG A 4 -11.06 -4.12 -21.65
CA ARG A 4 -10.62 -5.47 -22.00
C ARG A 4 -9.35 -5.98 -21.27
N TYR A 5 -8.61 -5.13 -20.58
CA TYR A 5 -7.34 -5.53 -19.93
C TYR A 5 -7.52 -5.94 -18.46
N LEU A 6 -8.59 -5.49 -17.79
CA LEU A 6 -8.86 -5.87 -16.40
C LEU A 6 -9.41 -7.30 -16.26
N ALA A 7 -10.16 -7.76 -17.25
CA ALA A 7 -10.77 -9.11 -17.23
C ALA A 7 -9.76 -10.27 -17.41
N LEU A 8 -8.55 -10.01 -17.88
CA LEU A 8 -7.53 -11.03 -18.11
C LEU A 8 -6.65 -11.29 -16.88
N ALA A 9 -6.57 -10.36 -15.94
CA ALA A 9 -5.82 -10.55 -14.70
C ALA A 9 -6.61 -11.36 -13.66
N LEU A 10 -7.94 -11.25 -13.65
CA LEU A 10 -8.82 -11.96 -12.69
C LEU A 10 -8.92 -13.47 -12.97
N ALA A 11 -8.74 -13.91 -14.22
CA ALA A 11 -8.90 -15.32 -14.60
C ALA A 11 -7.67 -16.20 -14.27
N ALA A 12 -6.53 -15.63 -13.92
CA ALA A 12 -5.30 -16.37 -13.69
C ALA A 12 -5.12 -16.87 -12.24
N VAL A 13 -5.88 -16.36 -11.28
CA VAL A 13 -5.71 -16.66 -9.85
C VAL A 13 -6.48 -17.92 -9.42
N LEU A 14 -7.52 -18.33 -10.15
CA LEU A 14 -8.35 -19.50 -9.80
C LEU A 14 -7.83 -20.83 -10.36
N ALA A 15 -6.71 -20.88 -11.09
CA ALA A 15 -6.27 -22.09 -11.79
C ALA A 15 -5.08 -22.85 -11.13
N VAL A 16 -4.59 -22.45 -9.96
CA VAL A 16 -3.36 -23.04 -9.36
C VAL A 16 -3.64 -24.13 -8.31
N CYS A 17 -4.88 -24.36 -7.91
CA CYS A 17 -5.19 -25.35 -6.87
C CYS A 17 -5.48 -26.79 -7.34
N ALA A 18 -5.31 -27.13 -8.60
CA ALA A 18 -5.61 -28.48 -9.08
C ALA A 18 -4.61 -28.99 -10.13
N ALA A 19 -3.37 -29.30 -9.74
CA ALA A 19 -2.57 -30.33 -10.39
C ALA A 19 -1.21 -30.51 -9.70
N GLY A 20 -1.03 -31.64 -9.02
CA GLY A 20 0.28 -32.02 -8.49
C GLY A 20 0.22 -33.26 -7.58
N CYS A 21 -0.26 -34.38 -8.09
CA CYS A 21 0.04 -35.66 -7.48
C CYS A 21 1.46 -36.08 -7.83
N GLY A 22 2.36 -36.10 -6.87
CA GLY A 22 3.69 -36.71 -6.96
C GLY A 22 4.13 -37.05 -5.54
N LYS A 23 4.13 -38.37 -5.21
CA LYS A 23 4.60 -38.87 -3.93
C LYS A 23 6.10 -38.69 -3.78
N GLU A 24 6.51 -38.05 -2.69
CA GLU A 24 7.73 -38.41 -1.96
C GLU A 24 7.53 -38.05 -0.49
N GLU A 25 7.68 -39.04 0.38
CA GLU A 25 7.57 -38.91 1.82
C GLU A 25 8.83 -38.21 2.37
N ALA A 26 8.70 -36.92 2.71
CA ALA A 26 9.58 -36.27 3.67
C ALA A 26 8.71 -35.93 4.89
N LYS A 27 8.96 -36.58 5.99
CA LYS A 27 8.42 -36.20 7.30
C LYS A 27 8.99 -34.83 7.66
N ASP A 28 8.22 -33.79 7.46
CA ASP A 28 8.49 -32.47 8.03
C ASP A 28 7.50 -32.20 9.16
N ASP A 29 8.07 -32.18 10.36
CA ASP A 29 7.40 -32.00 11.64
C ASP A 29 7.36 -30.50 11.96
N SER A 30 6.63 -29.73 11.14
CA SER A 30 6.43 -28.29 11.34
C SER A 30 5.00 -27.82 11.10
N ASN A 31 4.03 -28.55 11.62
CA ASN A 31 2.67 -28.04 11.72
C ASN A 31 2.54 -27.16 12.97
N LYS A 32 3.34 -26.06 13.02
CA LYS A 32 3.04 -24.93 13.90
C LYS A 32 1.86 -24.19 13.30
N THR A 33 0.67 -24.51 13.78
CA THR A 33 -0.52 -23.70 13.50
C THR A 33 -0.17 -22.27 13.95
N ALA A 34 -0.16 -21.31 13.02
CA ALA A 34 0.12 -19.93 13.36
C ALA A 34 -0.87 -19.45 14.43
N GLU A 35 -0.39 -18.65 15.37
CA GLU A 35 -1.25 -18.04 16.39
C GLU A 35 -2.33 -17.22 15.71
N LYS A 36 -3.59 -17.35 16.16
CA LYS A 36 -4.71 -16.59 15.62
C LYS A 36 -4.57 -15.13 16.04
N GLY A 37 -4.50 -14.22 15.09
CA GLY A 37 -4.49 -12.78 15.32
C GLY A 37 -5.87 -12.24 15.73
N THR A 38 -5.90 -11.03 16.24
CA THR A 38 -7.12 -10.25 16.52
C THR A 38 -6.95 -8.86 15.93
N VAL A 39 -8.01 -8.32 15.31
CA VAL A 39 -8.05 -6.96 14.77
C VAL A 39 -9.22 -6.23 15.40
N ASP A 40 -8.96 -5.07 15.98
CA ASP A 40 -10.03 -4.13 16.35
C ASP A 40 -10.33 -3.28 15.10
N THR A 41 -11.52 -3.45 14.58
CA THR A 41 -12.01 -2.73 13.38
C THR A 41 -13.17 -1.81 13.70
N THR A 42 -13.37 -1.49 15.00
CA THR A 42 -14.40 -0.55 15.44
C THR A 42 -14.11 0.88 14.96
N GLU A 43 -12.82 1.19 14.77
CA GLU A 43 -12.36 2.47 14.24
C GLU A 43 -11.38 2.24 13.08
N ILE A 44 -11.56 3.03 12.01
CA ILE A 44 -10.63 3.04 10.87
C ILE A 44 -9.45 3.95 11.23
N LEU A 45 -8.29 3.36 11.52
CA LEU A 45 -7.09 4.08 11.95
C LEU A 45 -6.68 5.18 10.94
N GLN A 46 -6.83 4.91 9.65
CA GLN A 46 -6.47 5.84 8.57
C GLN A 46 -7.47 7.01 8.40
N ALA A 47 -8.67 6.91 8.99
CA ALA A 47 -9.65 8.00 8.98
C ALA A 47 -9.40 9.03 10.11
N GLN A 48 -8.53 8.72 11.06
CA GLN A 48 -8.23 9.59 12.18
C GLN A 48 -7.22 10.68 11.79
N MET A 49 -7.44 11.90 12.27
CA MET A 49 -6.45 12.98 12.18
C MET A 49 -5.25 12.69 13.10
N PRO A 50 -4.05 13.24 12.80
CA PRO A 50 -2.94 13.18 13.75
C PRO A 50 -3.34 13.81 15.09
N GLU A 51 -2.79 13.30 16.19
CA GLU A 51 -2.92 13.92 17.50
C GLU A 51 -1.90 15.05 17.67
N GLU A 52 -2.20 16.04 18.51
CA GLU A 52 -1.26 17.09 18.87
C GLU A 52 0.04 16.49 19.44
N GLY A 53 1.19 16.85 18.87
CA GLY A 53 2.47 16.31 19.27
C GLY A 53 2.97 15.15 18.39
N GLU A 54 2.13 14.52 17.57
CA GLU A 54 2.59 13.51 16.60
C GLU A 54 3.54 14.11 15.55
N GLU A 55 4.55 13.34 15.14
CA GLU A 55 5.36 13.71 13.97
C GLU A 55 4.58 13.41 12.68
N ILE A 56 4.55 14.38 11.78
CA ILE A 56 3.96 14.29 10.45
C ILE A 56 5.01 14.58 9.39
N ALA A 57 4.78 14.15 8.15
CA ALA A 57 5.56 14.62 7.02
C ALA A 57 4.82 15.74 6.28
N VAL A 58 5.57 16.80 5.95
CA VAL A 58 5.13 17.86 5.05
C VAL A 58 5.94 17.75 3.76
N ILE A 59 5.28 17.32 2.69
CA ILE A 59 5.87 17.09 1.36
C ILE A 59 5.51 18.29 0.48
N THR A 60 6.47 19.16 0.22
CA THR A 60 6.30 20.27 -0.71
C THR A 60 6.64 19.80 -2.11
N THR A 61 5.69 19.87 -3.02
CA THR A 61 5.86 19.47 -4.42
C THR A 61 5.76 20.67 -5.36
N SER A 62 6.10 20.50 -6.63
CA SER A 62 5.87 21.51 -7.67
C SER A 62 4.38 21.77 -7.96
N LYS A 63 3.45 20.94 -7.42
CA LYS A 63 1.99 21.09 -7.57
C LYS A 63 1.30 21.60 -6.30
N GLY A 64 1.99 21.65 -5.15
CA GLY A 64 1.45 22.06 -3.86
C GLY A 64 2.03 21.27 -2.70
N VAL A 65 1.38 21.38 -1.56
CA VAL A 65 1.81 20.73 -0.31
C VAL A 65 0.88 19.55 0.02
N VAL A 66 1.49 18.44 0.42
CA VAL A 66 0.80 17.26 0.92
C VAL A 66 1.29 17.01 2.34
N LYS A 67 0.36 16.75 3.29
CA LYS A 67 0.71 16.36 4.66
C LYS A 67 0.22 14.96 4.94
N MET A 68 1.07 14.14 5.54
CA MET A 68 0.74 12.76 5.92
C MET A 68 1.11 12.48 7.38
N ARG A 69 0.26 11.69 8.05
CA ARG A 69 0.59 11.06 9.33
C ARG A 69 1.31 9.75 9.10
N PHE A 70 2.01 9.28 10.13
CA PHE A 70 2.70 7.99 10.13
C PHE A 70 1.96 6.95 10.98
N PHE A 71 2.27 5.68 10.73
CA PHE A 71 1.82 4.53 11.53
C PHE A 71 3.01 3.75 12.11
N PRO A 72 3.75 4.32 13.07
CA PRO A 72 5.00 3.73 13.57
C PRO A 72 4.80 2.41 14.34
N GLU A 73 3.60 2.14 14.85
CA GLU A 73 3.30 0.87 15.51
C GLU A 73 3.01 -0.25 14.50
N GLU A 74 2.53 0.11 13.30
CA GLU A 74 2.12 -0.84 12.27
C GLU A 74 3.25 -1.11 11.25
N ALA A 75 4.11 -0.12 10.98
CA ALA A 75 5.21 -0.19 10.03
C ALA A 75 6.45 0.57 10.54
N PRO A 76 7.07 0.14 11.66
CA PRO A 76 8.15 0.88 12.31
C PRO A 76 9.36 1.11 11.43
N LYS A 77 9.81 0.12 10.65
CA LYS A 77 10.97 0.26 9.76
C LYS A 77 10.70 1.18 8.58
N ALA A 78 9.54 1.06 7.94
CA ALA A 78 9.17 1.94 6.83
C ALA A 78 9.07 3.39 7.29
N VAL A 79 8.50 3.65 8.47
CA VAL A 79 8.44 4.98 9.09
C VAL A 79 9.84 5.51 9.42
N GLU A 80 10.70 4.70 10.07
CA GLU A 80 12.08 5.08 10.39
C GLU A 80 12.87 5.39 9.12
N ASN A 81 12.78 4.52 8.11
CA ASN A 81 13.42 4.69 6.81
C ASN A 81 13.02 6.03 6.16
N PHE A 82 11.72 6.25 6.00
CA PHE A 82 11.22 7.48 5.38
C PHE A 82 11.68 8.72 6.13
N LYS A 83 11.50 8.77 7.46
CA LYS A 83 11.89 9.90 8.30
C LYS A 83 13.40 10.16 8.25
N THR A 84 14.22 9.11 8.26
CA THR A 84 15.68 9.22 8.17
C THR A 84 16.11 9.78 6.82
N LEU A 85 15.55 9.28 5.73
CA LEU A 85 15.84 9.78 4.39
C LEU A 85 15.33 11.23 4.19
N ALA A 86 14.15 11.56 4.70
CA ALA A 86 13.59 12.91 4.66
C ALA A 86 14.50 13.92 5.42
N LYS A 87 14.91 13.59 6.65
CA LYS A 87 15.83 14.43 7.45
C LYS A 87 17.21 14.63 6.80
N LYS A 88 17.65 13.69 5.94
CA LYS A 88 18.87 13.84 5.12
C LYS A 88 18.64 14.65 3.84
N GLY A 89 17.42 15.08 3.55
CA GLY A 89 17.06 15.77 2.30
C GLY A 89 17.09 14.86 1.07
N TYR A 90 17.08 13.54 1.26
CA TYR A 90 17.19 12.54 0.19
C TYR A 90 16.11 12.70 -0.89
N TYR A 91 14.88 13.02 -0.48
CA TYR A 91 13.75 13.17 -1.39
C TYR A 91 13.73 14.48 -2.16
N ASN A 92 14.56 15.47 -1.80
CA ASN A 92 14.55 16.80 -2.43
C ASN A 92 14.98 16.73 -3.89
N GLY A 93 14.16 17.25 -4.78
CA GLY A 93 14.38 17.25 -6.23
C GLY A 93 13.97 15.96 -6.94
N LEU A 94 13.50 14.92 -6.22
CA LEU A 94 13.09 13.67 -6.84
C LEU A 94 11.80 13.84 -7.63
N LEU A 95 11.69 13.07 -8.71
CA LEU A 95 10.55 13.08 -9.62
C LEU A 95 9.43 12.16 -9.13
N PHE A 96 8.20 12.54 -9.41
CA PHE A 96 7.12 11.55 -9.57
C PHE A 96 7.34 10.88 -10.93
N HIS A 97 8.01 9.74 -10.93
CA HIS A 97 8.49 9.08 -12.15
C HIS A 97 7.47 8.13 -12.77
N ARG A 98 6.42 7.77 -12.01
CA ARG A 98 5.31 6.94 -12.49
C ARG A 98 4.00 7.44 -11.92
N VAL A 99 3.05 7.73 -12.80
CA VAL A 99 1.72 8.25 -12.45
C VAL A 99 0.67 7.49 -13.23
N ILE A 100 -0.31 6.95 -12.53
CA ILE A 100 -1.49 6.31 -13.12
C ILE A 100 -2.72 6.96 -12.52
N GLU A 101 -3.47 7.69 -13.37
CA GLU A 101 -4.73 8.31 -12.99
C GLU A 101 -5.71 7.26 -12.46
N ASP A 102 -6.47 7.60 -11.43
CA ASP A 102 -7.39 6.73 -10.72
C ASP A 102 -6.74 5.48 -10.11
N PHE A 103 -5.43 5.56 -9.81
CA PHE A 103 -4.73 4.51 -9.09
C PHE A 103 -3.71 5.08 -8.11
N MET A 104 -2.50 5.52 -8.56
CA MET A 104 -1.45 5.97 -7.66
C MET A 104 -0.47 6.94 -8.32
N VAL A 105 0.29 7.65 -7.50
CA VAL A 105 1.44 8.47 -7.88
C VAL A 105 2.69 7.97 -7.15
N GLN A 106 3.76 7.61 -7.87
CA GLN A 106 4.96 6.97 -7.34
C GLN A 106 6.19 7.86 -7.50
N THR A 107 7.03 7.88 -6.45
CA THR A 107 8.23 8.70 -6.34
C THR A 107 9.30 8.01 -5.47
N GLY A 108 10.34 8.76 -5.03
CA GLY A 108 11.36 8.25 -4.11
C GLY A 108 12.54 7.56 -4.81
N ASP A 109 12.61 7.60 -6.14
CA ASP A 109 13.73 7.08 -6.92
C ASP A 109 14.68 8.19 -7.34
N PRO A 110 15.95 8.17 -6.90
CA PRO A 110 16.95 9.17 -7.30
C PRO A 110 17.34 9.11 -8.78
N LYS A 111 17.12 7.97 -9.46
CA LYS A 111 17.35 7.84 -10.91
C LYS A 111 16.16 8.36 -11.73
N GLY A 112 14.96 8.36 -11.14
CA GLY A 112 13.73 8.81 -11.80
C GLY A 112 13.29 7.93 -12.97
N ASP A 113 13.64 6.64 -12.94
CA ASP A 113 13.29 5.62 -13.95
C ASP A 113 12.65 4.35 -13.34
N GLY A 114 12.48 4.32 -12.02
CA GLY A 114 11.90 3.20 -11.26
C GLY A 114 12.91 2.13 -10.84
N THR A 115 14.21 2.26 -11.18
CA THR A 115 15.22 1.23 -10.92
C THR A 115 16.17 1.54 -9.77
N GLY A 116 16.03 2.72 -9.16
CA GLY A 116 16.91 3.20 -8.09
C GLY A 116 16.25 3.22 -6.73
N GLY A 117 17.02 3.70 -5.77
CA GLY A 117 16.57 3.95 -4.42
C GLY A 117 16.98 2.88 -3.42
N GLU A 118 17.70 3.32 -2.41
CA GLU A 118 18.16 2.48 -1.30
C GLU A 118 17.48 2.91 -0.01
N SER A 119 17.33 2.00 0.93
CA SER A 119 16.88 2.33 2.28
C SER A 119 17.91 3.19 3.00
N CYS A 120 17.54 3.73 4.14
CA CYS A 120 18.46 4.50 4.99
C CYS A 120 19.61 3.65 5.56
N TRP A 121 19.49 2.32 5.48
CA TRP A 121 20.51 1.33 5.90
C TRP A 121 21.40 0.86 4.75
N GLY A 122 21.09 1.22 3.48
CA GLY A 122 21.85 0.85 2.29
C GLY A 122 21.56 -0.56 1.76
N GLU A 123 20.55 -1.23 2.31
CA GLU A 123 20.07 -2.55 1.88
C GLU A 123 18.54 -2.58 1.86
N ALA A 124 17.97 -3.57 1.18
CA ALA A 124 16.53 -3.78 1.20
C ALA A 124 16.04 -4.21 2.59
N PHE A 125 14.80 -3.84 2.95
CA PHE A 125 14.19 -4.27 4.20
C PHE A 125 12.86 -4.98 3.96
N GLU A 126 12.46 -5.76 4.96
CA GLU A 126 11.27 -6.60 4.92
C GLU A 126 9.97 -5.82 4.83
N ASP A 127 8.93 -6.49 4.35
CA ASP A 127 7.57 -5.97 4.36
C ASP A 127 7.02 -5.97 5.79
N GLU A 128 6.24 -4.93 6.12
CA GLU A 128 5.53 -4.76 7.38
C GLU A 128 4.04 -4.63 7.05
N ILE A 129 3.33 -5.75 7.04
CA ILE A 129 1.94 -5.79 6.62
C ILE A 129 1.03 -5.85 7.83
N SER A 130 0.29 -4.77 8.08
CA SER A 130 -0.63 -4.65 9.20
C SER A 130 -2.06 -5.03 8.82
N PRO A 131 -2.78 -5.74 9.69
CA PRO A 131 -4.19 -6.05 9.49
C PRO A 131 -5.13 -4.83 9.66
N LYS A 132 -4.61 -3.67 10.09
CA LYS A 132 -5.38 -2.45 10.35
C LYS A 132 -5.27 -1.41 9.23
N LEU A 133 -4.34 -1.62 8.25
CA LEU A 133 -4.05 -0.66 7.21
C LEU A 133 -4.48 -1.21 5.86
N HIS A 134 -5.21 -0.39 5.12
CA HIS A 134 -5.82 -0.72 3.84
C HIS A 134 -5.43 0.32 2.77
N TYR A 135 -5.54 -0.04 1.49
CA TYR A 135 -5.17 0.86 0.39
C TYR A 135 -6.27 1.88 0.08
N TYR A 136 -6.76 2.55 1.11
CA TYR A 136 -7.67 3.68 0.96
C TYR A 136 -7.03 4.83 0.19
N ARG A 137 -7.83 5.68 -0.42
CA ARG A 137 -7.34 6.92 -1.02
C ARG A 137 -6.50 7.71 -0.02
N GLY A 138 -5.30 8.13 -0.44
CA GLY A 138 -4.33 8.81 0.42
C GLY A 138 -3.41 7.87 1.21
N ALA A 139 -3.60 6.55 1.17
CA ALA A 139 -2.64 5.61 1.76
C ALA A 139 -1.26 5.79 1.11
N VAL A 140 -0.21 5.79 1.95
CA VAL A 140 1.19 5.91 1.51
C VAL A 140 1.89 4.59 1.79
N ALA A 141 2.38 3.94 0.73
CA ALA A 141 2.98 2.61 0.81
C ALA A 141 4.35 2.55 0.14
N MET A 142 5.22 1.68 0.65
CA MET A 142 6.51 1.40 0.03
C MET A 142 6.30 0.72 -1.33
N ALA A 143 7.03 1.18 -2.35
CA ALA A 143 7.13 0.46 -3.61
C ALA A 143 8.33 -0.49 -3.55
N ASN A 144 8.15 -1.72 -4.05
CA ASN A 144 9.18 -2.74 -4.05
C ASN A 144 9.18 -3.54 -5.36
N SER A 145 10.19 -4.39 -5.56
CA SER A 145 10.34 -5.28 -6.73
C SER A 145 10.01 -6.73 -6.41
N GLY A 146 9.25 -6.97 -5.38
CA GLY A 146 8.86 -8.25 -4.82
C GLY A 146 8.94 -8.23 -3.30
N ALA A 147 8.49 -9.28 -2.64
CA ALA A 147 8.44 -9.35 -1.18
C ALA A 147 9.82 -9.04 -0.54
N ASN A 148 9.80 -8.24 0.53
CA ASN A 148 10.98 -7.88 1.32
C ASN A 148 12.08 -7.16 0.52
N THR A 149 11.71 -6.34 -0.48
CA THR A 149 12.67 -5.54 -1.25
C THR A 149 12.40 -4.03 -1.16
N ASN A 150 11.92 -3.56 -0.01
CA ASN A 150 11.65 -2.15 0.23
C ASN A 150 12.95 -1.33 0.24
N GLY A 151 12.90 -0.15 -0.38
CA GLY A 151 14.02 0.80 -0.46
C GLY A 151 13.58 2.21 -0.06
N SER A 152 13.80 3.19 -0.96
CA SER A 152 13.33 4.56 -0.76
C SER A 152 12.06 4.90 -1.52
N GLN A 153 11.67 4.10 -2.52
CA GLN A 153 10.52 4.39 -3.35
C GLN A 153 9.21 4.18 -2.58
N PHE A 154 8.26 5.07 -2.80
CA PHE A 154 6.92 4.98 -2.23
C PHE A 154 5.88 5.49 -3.22
N PHE A 155 4.64 5.11 -3.01
CA PHE A 155 3.51 5.63 -3.77
C PHE A 155 2.39 6.11 -2.84
N ILE A 156 1.58 7.03 -3.37
CA ILE A 156 0.37 7.52 -2.71
C ILE A 156 -0.81 7.04 -3.53
N VAL A 157 -1.77 6.37 -2.91
CA VAL A 157 -3.01 5.94 -3.55
C VAL A 157 -3.85 7.17 -3.90
N GLN A 158 -4.15 7.34 -5.20
CA GLN A 158 -4.87 8.49 -5.72
C GLN A 158 -6.33 8.16 -6.10
N ALA A 159 -6.66 6.86 -6.32
CA ALA A 159 -7.96 6.42 -6.78
C ALA A 159 -9.11 7.05 -5.97
N LYS A 160 -9.97 7.84 -6.67
CA LYS A 160 -11.13 8.52 -6.07
C LYS A 160 -12.30 7.59 -5.85
N ASP A 161 -12.42 6.61 -6.73
CA ASP A 161 -13.41 5.57 -6.66
C ASP A 161 -12.73 4.22 -6.45
N VAL A 162 -13.42 3.31 -5.79
CA VAL A 162 -12.97 1.94 -5.67
C VAL A 162 -13.54 1.10 -6.82
N VAL A 163 -12.75 0.17 -7.34
CA VAL A 163 -13.21 -0.78 -8.36
C VAL A 163 -14.18 -1.77 -7.73
N GLU A 164 -15.46 -1.78 -8.14
CA GLU A 164 -16.51 -2.61 -7.54
C GLU A 164 -16.22 -4.10 -7.66
N GLU A 165 -15.56 -4.54 -8.72
CA GLU A 165 -15.10 -5.92 -8.89
C GLU A 165 -14.11 -6.33 -7.81
N ALA A 166 -13.24 -5.41 -7.37
CA ALA A 166 -12.31 -5.68 -6.26
C ALA A 166 -13.05 -5.81 -4.94
N LEU A 167 -13.99 -4.89 -4.63
CA LEU A 167 -14.82 -5.01 -3.42
C LEU A 167 -15.65 -6.30 -3.39
N THR A 168 -16.18 -6.69 -4.54
CA THR A 168 -16.93 -7.95 -4.66
C THR A 168 -16.03 -9.12 -4.35
N ALA A 169 -14.80 -9.15 -4.89
CA ALA A 169 -13.85 -10.23 -4.60
C ALA A 169 -13.42 -10.28 -3.12
N LEU A 170 -13.25 -9.13 -2.45
CA LEU A 170 -12.99 -9.08 -1.00
C LEU A 170 -14.17 -9.62 -0.20
N ARG A 171 -15.40 -9.26 -0.61
CA ARG A 171 -16.63 -9.74 0.01
C ARG A 171 -16.80 -11.24 -0.19
N ASP A 172 -16.55 -11.74 -1.39
CA ASP A 172 -16.60 -13.15 -1.72
C ASP A 172 -15.54 -13.97 -0.94
N ALA A 173 -14.31 -13.45 -0.81
CA ALA A 173 -13.27 -14.09 -0.01
C ALA A 173 -13.65 -14.15 1.48
N ARG A 174 -14.35 -13.15 2.00
CA ARG A 174 -14.87 -13.12 3.36
C ARG A 174 -16.02 -14.11 3.59
N ASP A 175 -17.01 -14.13 2.67
CA ASP A 175 -18.32 -14.74 2.88
C ASP A 175 -18.42 -16.18 2.34
N ASN A 176 -17.64 -16.53 1.29
CA ASN A 176 -17.68 -17.83 0.63
C ASN A 176 -16.80 -18.88 1.34
N ASN A 177 -17.05 -19.07 2.63
CA ASN A 177 -16.37 -20.08 3.42
C ASN A 177 -17.26 -21.33 3.52
N GLU A 178 -17.10 -22.30 2.65
CA GLU A 178 -17.77 -23.61 2.73
C GLU A 178 -17.33 -24.42 3.99
N GLY A 179 -17.37 -23.75 5.17
CA GLY A 179 -17.07 -24.35 6.47
C GLY A 179 -15.64 -24.19 6.96
N GLU A 180 -14.74 -23.57 6.20
CA GLU A 180 -13.39 -23.23 6.62
C GLU A 180 -13.21 -21.71 6.62
N GLU A 181 -12.69 -21.14 7.73
CA GLU A 181 -12.35 -19.72 7.80
C GLU A 181 -11.10 -19.45 6.96
N LEU A 182 -11.27 -18.96 5.74
CA LEU A 182 -10.15 -18.53 4.90
C LEU A 182 -9.47 -17.27 5.45
N GLY A 183 -8.16 -17.19 5.27
CA GLY A 183 -7.37 -16.07 5.75
C GLY A 183 -5.93 -16.16 5.30
N VAL A 184 -5.09 -15.36 5.92
CA VAL A 184 -3.66 -15.21 5.58
C VAL A 184 -2.82 -15.07 6.85
N THR A 185 -1.59 -15.59 6.81
CA THR A 185 -0.59 -15.27 7.84
C THR A 185 0.16 -14.02 7.42
N LEU A 186 0.12 -12.98 8.26
CA LEU A 186 0.79 -11.70 8.00
C LEU A 186 2.25 -11.70 8.50
N THR A 187 2.93 -10.58 8.31
CA THR A 187 4.36 -10.43 8.63
C THR A 187 4.66 -10.49 10.13
N ASP A 188 3.67 -10.30 10.99
CA ASP A 188 3.75 -10.52 12.44
C ASP A 188 3.71 -12.01 12.85
N GLY A 189 3.60 -12.91 11.87
CA GLY A 189 3.53 -14.36 12.06
C GLY A 189 2.16 -14.89 12.52
N LYS A 190 1.14 -14.05 12.62
CA LYS A 190 -0.21 -14.44 13.06
C LYS A 190 -1.14 -14.67 11.88
N TYR A 191 -2.08 -15.58 12.08
CA TYR A 191 -3.12 -15.88 11.12
C TYR A 191 -4.35 -15.01 11.35
N TYR A 192 -4.81 -14.34 10.29
CA TYR A 192 -6.01 -13.51 10.28
C TYR A 192 -7.00 -14.04 9.25
N THR A 193 -8.25 -14.17 9.64
CA THR A 193 -9.32 -14.55 8.70
C THR A 193 -9.72 -13.35 7.83
N PHE A 194 -10.23 -13.61 6.64
CA PHE A 194 -10.72 -12.53 5.79
C PHE A 194 -11.93 -11.81 6.41
N SER A 195 -12.70 -12.47 7.28
CA SER A 195 -13.76 -11.83 8.06
C SER A 195 -13.22 -10.80 9.05
N GLN A 196 -12.02 -11.02 9.60
CA GLN A 196 -11.35 -10.04 10.46
C GLN A 196 -10.72 -8.89 9.65
N LEU A 197 -10.16 -9.19 8.47
CA LEU A 197 -9.48 -8.21 7.64
C LEU A 197 -10.45 -7.32 6.85
N PHE A 198 -11.61 -7.85 6.43
CA PHE A 198 -12.57 -7.14 5.58
C PHE A 198 -13.98 -7.10 6.17
N PRO A 199 -14.18 -6.61 7.42
CA PRO A 199 -15.49 -6.37 7.96
C PRO A 199 -16.24 -5.31 7.14
N ASP A 200 -17.55 -5.17 7.36
CA ASP A 200 -18.35 -4.18 6.63
C ASP A 200 -17.83 -2.75 6.79
N SER A 201 -17.29 -2.39 7.97
CA SER A 201 -16.67 -1.08 8.20
C SER A 201 -15.53 -0.77 7.21
N VAL A 202 -14.66 -1.74 6.92
CA VAL A 202 -13.57 -1.61 5.94
C VAL A 202 -14.12 -1.47 4.52
N LEU A 203 -15.06 -2.34 4.13
CA LEU A 203 -15.63 -2.33 2.77
C LEU A 203 -16.46 -1.07 2.49
N GLU A 204 -17.22 -0.60 3.47
CA GLU A 204 -18.00 0.64 3.34
C GLU A 204 -17.07 1.87 3.29
N HIS A 205 -15.98 1.88 4.07
CA HIS A 205 -15.01 2.97 4.00
C HIS A 205 -14.35 3.09 2.63
N TYR A 206 -14.03 1.96 1.97
CA TYR A 206 -13.58 1.99 0.57
C TYR A 206 -14.59 2.67 -0.38
N LYS A 207 -15.88 2.43 -0.20
CA LYS A 207 -16.92 3.08 -1.01
C LYS A 207 -17.05 4.57 -0.72
N GLU A 208 -16.81 4.96 0.53
CA GLU A 208 -16.90 6.34 0.98
C GLU A 208 -15.74 7.20 0.46
N VAL A 209 -14.50 6.70 0.57
CA VAL A 209 -13.30 7.51 0.32
C VAL A 209 -12.58 7.15 -0.99
N GLY A 210 -12.88 6.01 -1.60
CA GLY A 210 -12.13 5.45 -2.71
C GLY A 210 -10.91 4.65 -2.27
N GLY A 211 -10.12 4.20 -3.24
CA GLY A 211 -8.88 3.48 -2.97
C GLY A 211 -8.59 2.33 -3.92
N ALA A 212 -7.46 1.69 -3.71
CA ALA A 212 -6.91 0.64 -4.55
C ALA A 212 -7.14 -0.75 -3.94
N ALA A 213 -8.39 -1.13 -3.68
CA ALA A 213 -8.77 -2.40 -3.06
C ALA A 213 -8.21 -3.65 -3.77
N HIS A 214 -7.82 -3.53 -5.04
CA HIS A 214 -7.15 -4.59 -5.80
C HIS A 214 -5.69 -4.84 -5.38
N LEU A 215 -5.14 -4.05 -4.44
CA LEU A 215 -3.83 -4.29 -3.82
C LEU A 215 -3.93 -5.09 -2.52
N GLU A 216 -5.15 -5.41 -2.05
CA GLU A 216 -5.34 -6.16 -0.81
C GLU A 216 -4.86 -7.63 -0.93
N TYR A 217 -4.66 -8.28 0.18
CA TYR A 217 -4.06 -9.61 0.35
C TYR A 217 -4.67 -10.70 -0.55
N VAL A 218 -5.94 -10.57 -0.89
CA VAL A 218 -6.66 -11.52 -1.76
C VAL A 218 -6.10 -11.57 -3.17
N PHE A 219 -5.44 -10.49 -3.61
CA PHE A 219 -4.95 -10.36 -4.99
C PHE A 219 -3.45 -10.63 -5.16
N GLY A 220 -2.71 -10.88 -4.07
CA GLY A 220 -1.28 -11.16 -4.16
C GLY A 220 -0.47 -10.62 -3.00
N ASN A 221 0.76 -10.25 -3.27
CA ASN A 221 1.67 -9.71 -2.26
C ASN A 221 1.33 -8.23 -2.00
N PRO A 222 0.86 -7.89 -0.81
CA PRO A 222 0.59 -6.51 -0.43
C PRO A 222 1.89 -5.72 -0.24
N TYR A 223 1.76 -4.38 -0.24
CA TYR A 223 2.85 -3.44 0.03
C TYR A 223 2.75 -2.90 1.45
N THR A 224 3.88 -2.56 2.06
CA THR A 224 3.93 -1.95 3.39
C THR A 224 3.30 -0.56 3.38
N ILE A 225 2.11 -0.40 3.96
CA ILE A 225 1.51 0.92 4.20
C ILE A 225 2.12 1.49 5.48
N PHE A 226 2.65 2.72 5.43
CA PHE A 226 3.31 3.34 6.57
C PHE A 226 2.81 4.74 6.91
N GLY A 227 1.88 5.29 6.11
CA GLY A 227 1.30 6.60 6.34
C GLY A 227 -0.02 6.81 5.62
N GLN A 228 -0.67 7.92 5.93
CA GLN A 228 -1.93 8.37 5.33
C GLN A 228 -1.91 9.88 5.11
N VAL A 229 -2.22 10.31 3.91
CA VAL A 229 -2.42 11.72 3.58
C VAL A 229 -3.72 12.18 4.24
N PHE A 230 -3.64 13.23 5.05
CA PHE A 230 -4.78 13.88 5.69
C PHE A 230 -5.04 15.31 5.18
N GLU A 231 -4.07 15.92 4.50
CA GLU A 231 -4.19 17.25 3.89
C GLU A 231 -3.46 17.26 2.55
N GLY A 232 -4.04 17.86 1.51
CA GLY A 232 -3.44 17.98 0.18
C GLY A 232 -3.79 16.83 -0.79
N LEU A 233 -4.92 16.13 -0.59
CA LEU A 233 -5.41 15.13 -1.56
C LEU A 233 -5.73 15.74 -2.93
N ASP A 234 -6.11 17.00 -2.99
CA ASP A 234 -6.27 17.77 -4.23
C ASP A 234 -4.95 17.94 -4.98
N VAL A 235 -3.83 18.08 -4.25
CA VAL A 235 -2.48 18.11 -4.85
C VAL A 235 -2.11 16.73 -5.40
N VAL A 236 -2.42 15.65 -4.68
CA VAL A 236 -2.24 14.28 -5.16
C VAL A 236 -3.06 14.04 -6.44
N ASP A 237 -4.29 14.55 -6.50
CA ASP A 237 -5.13 14.52 -7.70
C ASP A 237 -4.50 15.30 -8.85
N ALA A 238 -3.98 16.50 -8.59
CA ALA A 238 -3.33 17.30 -9.62
C ALA A 238 -2.05 16.63 -10.18
N ILE A 239 -1.36 15.82 -9.37
CA ILE A 239 -0.26 14.97 -9.83
C ILE A 239 -0.81 13.81 -10.67
N GLY A 240 -1.87 13.13 -10.17
CA GLY A 240 -2.48 11.97 -10.82
C GLY A 240 -3.06 12.26 -12.21
N GLN A 241 -3.52 13.51 -12.42
CA GLN A 241 -4.09 14.00 -13.69
C GLN A 241 -3.05 14.53 -14.68
N ALA A 242 -1.76 14.45 -14.36
CA ALA A 242 -0.72 14.90 -15.27
C ALA A 242 -0.71 14.07 -16.56
N ALA A 243 -0.42 14.73 -17.69
CA ALA A 243 -0.17 14.01 -18.93
C ALA A 243 1.08 13.14 -18.81
N VAL A 244 0.97 11.89 -19.22
CA VAL A 244 2.06 10.90 -19.12
C VAL A 244 2.43 10.33 -20.48
N ASP A 245 3.65 9.84 -20.62
CA ASP A 245 4.13 9.09 -21.76
C ASP A 245 3.67 7.61 -21.72
N GLU A 246 4.15 6.82 -22.69
CA GLU A 246 3.84 5.38 -22.80
C GLU A 246 4.33 4.55 -21.60
N ASN A 247 5.29 5.07 -20.83
CA ASN A 247 5.85 4.46 -19.62
C ASN A 247 5.20 4.98 -18.32
N GLN A 248 4.08 5.73 -18.44
CA GLN A 248 3.38 6.33 -17.31
C GLN A 248 4.18 7.42 -16.58
N LYS A 249 5.22 7.97 -17.22
CA LYS A 249 6.03 9.06 -16.68
C LYS A 249 5.42 10.41 -17.08
N PRO A 250 5.25 11.36 -16.16
CA PRO A 250 4.78 12.69 -16.49
C PRO A 250 5.61 13.36 -17.58
N THR A 251 4.94 13.89 -18.60
CA THR A 251 5.59 14.59 -19.74
C THR A 251 6.19 15.93 -19.32
N GLU A 252 5.63 16.55 -18.28
CA GLU A 252 6.21 17.70 -17.57
C GLU A 252 6.71 17.23 -16.20
N ALA A 253 7.94 17.59 -15.85
CA ALA A 253 8.54 17.16 -14.60
C ALA A 253 7.72 17.63 -13.39
N ILE A 254 7.31 16.70 -12.54
CA ILE A 254 6.70 16.98 -11.25
C ILE A 254 7.69 16.50 -10.19
N THR A 255 8.07 17.41 -9.28
CA THR A 255 9.14 17.16 -8.30
C THR A 255 8.64 17.26 -6.87
N ILE A 256 9.30 16.53 -5.98
CA ILE A 256 9.34 16.84 -4.56
C ILE A 256 10.36 17.98 -4.38
N ASN A 257 9.92 19.15 -3.95
CA ASN A 257 10.83 20.27 -3.69
C ASN A 257 11.56 20.09 -2.34
N SER A 258 10.83 19.63 -1.33
CA SER A 258 11.37 19.28 -0.01
C SER A 258 10.43 18.37 0.77
N VAL A 259 11.00 17.62 1.72
CA VAL A 259 10.24 16.90 2.75
C VAL A 259 10.76 17.32 4.11
N SER A 260 9.88 17.81 4.99
CA SER A 260 10.17 18.06 6.40
C SER A 260 9.37 17.11 7.30
N ILE A 261 9.95 16.80 8.46
CA ILE A 261 9.26 16.11 9.55
C ILE A 261 8.95 17.17 10.60
N GLU A 262 7.68 17.37 10.88
CA GLU A 262 7.17 18.42 11.73
C GLU A 262 6.32 17.83 12.84
N THR A 263 6.12 18.58 13.93
CA THR A 263 5.18 18.23 14.98
C THR A 263 3.80 18.81 14.65
N TYR A 264 2.78 17.97 14.64
CA TYR A 264 1.39 18.37 14.43
C TYR A 264 0.90 19.21 15.63
N GLN A 265 0.24 20.36 15.33
CA GLN A 265 -0.25 21.36 16.32
C GLN A 265 -1.77 21.47 16.27
#